data_8f4ba9f34c0ad6e81c4481197deeda51
#
_entry.id   8f4ba9f34c0ad6e81c4481197deeda51
#
_cell.length_a   1.000
_cell.length_b   1.000
_cell.length_c   1.000
_cell.angle_alpha   90.00
_cell.angle_beta   90.00
_cell.angle_gamma   90.00
#
_symmetry.space_group_name_H-M   'P 1'
#
loop_
_entity.id
_entity.type
_entity.pdbx_description
1 polymer ?
#
loop_
_entity_poly.entity_id
_entity_poly.type
_entity_poly.pdbx_seq_one_letter_code
_entity_poly.pdbx_strand_id
1 'polypeptide(L)'
;SSSFDIPVFLVDGIEVQSLDSISKDDIESVDIVKDPKILKYFYPRMGGLILIKTKSQKQLHTFIQKYNEESEKLKKHSKEKGRIWIR
;
A
#
# COMPACT_ATOMS: atom_id res chain seq x y z
N SER A 1 -20.68 14.99 0.04
CA SER A 1 -19.31 15.45 0.18
C SER A 1 -18.55 15.28 -1.12
N SER A 2 -17.49 16.03 -1.25
CA SER A 2 -16.68 16.07 -2.45
C SER A 2 -15.59 15.01 -2.41
N SER A 3 -15.20 14.51 -3.59
CA SER A 3 -14.09 13.56 -3.65
C SER A 3 -12.79 14.21 -3.19
N PHE A 4 -12.74 15.54 -3.16
CA PHE A 4 -11.57 16.24 -2.66
C PHE A 4 -11.38 16.10 -1.16
N ASP A 5 -12.42 15.69 -0.45
CA ASP A 5 -12.35 15.54 0.99
C ASP A 5 -11.96 14.13 1.42
N ILE A 6 -11.76 13.25 0.46
CA ILE A 6 -11.43 11.86 0.77
C ILE A 6 -9.99 11.74 1.20
N PRO A 7 -9.73 11.17 2.39
CA PRO A 7 -8.35 10.95 2.82
C PRO A 7 -7.77 9.67 2.22
N VAL A 8 -6.46 9.58 2.27
CA VAL A 8 -5.75 8.39 1.84
C VAL A 8 -5.08 7.78 3.06
N PHE A 9 -5.29 6.50 3.30
CA PHE A 9 -4.70 5.81 4.43
C PHE A 9 -3.57 4.91 3.97
N LEU A 10 -2.39 5.12 4.54
CA LEU A 10 -1.25 4.25 4.28
C LEU A 10 -0.82 3.61 5.59
N VAL A 11 -0.89 2.29 5.63
CA VAL A 11 -0.47 1.51 6.80
C VAL A 11 0.84 0.85 6.46
N ASP A 12 1.91 1.30 7.09
CA ASP A 12 3.28 0.84 6.82
C ASP A 12 3.59 0.93 5.32
N GLY A 13 3.09 2.01 4.70
CA GLY A 13 3.35 2.28 3.30
C GLY A 13 2.36 1.63 2.33
N ILE A 14 1.42 0.86 2.82
CA ILE A 14 0.44 0.17 1.97
C ILE A 14 -0.90 0.87 2.07
N GLU A 15 -1.45 1.23 0.92
CA GLU A 15 -2.75 1.91 0.92
C GLU A 15 -3.86 0.93 1.28
N VAL A 16 -4.72 1.36 2.21
CA VAL A 16 -5.89 0.57 2.61
C VAL A 16 -7.13 1.44 2.48
N GLN A 17 -8.28 0.81 2.29
CA GLN A 17 -9.53 1.53 2.10
C GLN A 17 -10.10 2.03 3.41
N SER A 18 -9.84 1.33 4.49
CA SER A 18 -10.32 1.74 5.80
C SER A 18 -9.38 1.19 6.86
N LEU A 19 -9.56 1.67 8.09
CA LEU A 19 -8.73 1.22 9.20
C LEU A 19 -9.44 0.20 10.07
N ASP A 20 -10.55 -0.35 9.58
CA ASP A 20 -11.36 -1.27 10.37
C ASP A 20 -10.62 -2.52 10.79
N SER A 21 -9.68 -2.95 9.95
CA SER A 21 -8.92 -4.17 10.26
C SER A 21 -7.68 -3.92 11.10
N ILE A 22 -7.42 -2.66 11.45
CA ILE A 22 -6.23 -2.31 12.20
C ILE A 22 -6.58 -2.22 13.69
N SER A 23 -5.89 -3.01 14.50
CA SER A 23 -6.11 -2.97 15.93
C SER A 23 -5.50 -1.70 16.52
N LYS A 24 -6.25 -1.03 17.37
CA LYS A 24 -5.78 0.17 18.00
C LYS A 24 -4.48 -0.08 18.77
N ASP A 25 -4.40 -1.24 19.40
CA ASP A 25 -3.23 -1.59 20.20
C ASP A 25 -2.01 -1.86 19.33
N ASP A 26 -2.21 -2.10 18.04
CA ASP A 26 -1.12 -2.35 17.14
C ASP A 26 -0.56 -1.09 16.50
N ILE A 27 -1.19 0.05 16.72
CA ILE A 27 -0.74 1.30 16.13
C ILE A 27 0.42 1.88 16.93
N GLU A 28 1.52 2.07 16.26
CA GLU A 28 2.70 2.65 16.88
C GLU A 28 2.70 4.17 16.75
N SER A 29 2.36 4.67 15.56
CA SER A 29 2.33 6.11 15.34
C SER A 29 1.37 6.45 14.22
N VAL A 30 0.89 7.70 14.24
CA VAL A 30 0.01 8.23 13.21
C VAL A 30 0.50 9.62 12.84
N ASP A 31 0.70 9.85 11.55
CA ASP A 31 1.08 11.16 11.04
C ASP A 31 0.07 11.59 10.00
N ILE A 32 -0.21 12.89 9.95
CA ILE A 32 -1.14 13.43 8.98
C ILE A 32 -0.42 14.45 8.11
N VAL A 33 -0.45 14.23 6.80
CA VAL A 33 0.18 15.12 5.85
C VAL A 33 -0.88 15.86 5.07
N LYS A 34 -0.81 17.18 5.07
CA LYS A 34 -1.75 18.01 4.33
C LYS A 34 -1.07 18.96 3.37
N ASP A 35 0.19 18.74 3.09
CA ASP A 35 0.96 19.55 2.16
C ASP A 35 0.42 19.34 0.74
N PRO A 36 -0.06 20.39 0.08
CA PRO A 36 -0.61 20.23 -1.27
C PRO A 36 0.39 19.67 -2.27
N LYS A 37 1.66 19.89 -2.05
CA LYS A 37 2.70 19.39 -2.95
C LYS A 37 2.76 17.87 -2.91
N ILE A 38 2.37 17.30 -1.80
CA ILE A 38 2.34 15.86 -1.64
C ILE A 38 0.99 15.31 -2.02
N LEU A 39 -0.08 15.98 -1.59
CA LEU A 39 -1.42 15.51 -1.84
C LEU A 39 -1.78 15.48 -3.31
N LYS A 40 -1.11 16.27 -4.12
CA LYS A 40 -1.39 16.30 -5.56
C LYS A 40 -1.17 14.96 -6.23
N TYR A 41 -0.31 14.14 -5.65
CA TYR A 41 -0.05 12.80 -6.20
C TYR A 41 -1.21 11.84 -5.97
N PHE A 42 -2.15 12.23 -5.13
CA PHE A 42 -3.32 11.40 -4.83
C PHE A 42 -4.61 12.00 -5.36
N TYR A 43 -4.48 13.06 -6.16
CA TYR A 43 -5.63 13.73 -6.75
C TYR A 43 -6.58 12.71 -7.40
N PRO A 44 -7.89 12.84 -7.25
CA PRO A 44 -8.59 13.94 -6.58
C PRO A 44 -8.79 13.78 -5.08
N ARG A 45 -8.18 12.80 -4.44
CA ARG A 45 -8.34 12.55 -3.01
C ARG A 45 -7.40 13.47 -2.25
N MET A 46 -7.91 14.63 -1.87
CA MET A 46 -7.12 15.69 -1.25
C MET A 46 -7.48 15.91 0.22
N GLY A 47 -8.12 14.91 0.85
CA GLY A 47 -8.56 15.04 2.23
C GLY A 47 -7.46 14.88 3.26
N GLY A 48 -6.26 14.55 2.81
CA GLY A 48 -5.14 14.36 3.73
C GLY A 48 -4.56 12.98 3.58
N LEU A 49 -3.26 12.87 3.83
CA LEU A 49 -2.57 11.59 3.78
C LEU A 49 -2.31 11.16 5.21
N ILE A 50 -2.92 10.05 5.61
CA ILE A 50 -2.81 9.56 6.97
C ILE A 50 -1.87 8.38 6.98
N LEU A 51 -0.72 8.58 7.61
CA LEU A 51 0.34 7.58 7.66
C LEU A 51 0.29 6.87 8.99
N ILE A 52 0.09 5.57 8.94
CA ILE A 52 -0.01 4.77 10.16
C ILE A 52 1.11 3.76 10.18
N LYS A 53 1.81 3.72 11.29
CA LYS A 53 2.86 2.74 11.50
C LYS A 53 2.36 1.75 12.54
N THR A 54 2.43 0.47 12.24
CA THR A 54 1.98 -0.55 13.19
C THR A 54 3.17 -1.33 13.72
N LYS A 55 2.96 -1.94 14.88
CA LYS A 55 3.99 -2.74 15.52
C LYS A 55 4.17 -4.07 14.81
N SER A 56 3.08 -4.68 14.37
CA SER A 56 3.11 -5.99 13.74
C SER A 56 3.48 -5.96 12.26
N GLN A 57 3.21 -4.83 11.59
CA GLN A 57 3.42 -4.68 10.16
C GLN A 57 2.68 -5.74 9.36
N LYS A 58 1.51 -6.13 9.84
CA LYS A 58 0.71 -7.18 9.25
C LYS A 58 0.34 -6.90 7.82
N GLN A 59 -0.09 -5.66 7.54
CA GLN A 59 -0.49 -5.30 6.18
C GLN A 59 0.68 -5.40 5.21
N LEU A 60 1.83 -4.95 5.65
CA LEU A 60 3.02 -4.99 4.81
C LEU A 60 3.43 -6.43 4.54
N HIS A 61 3.40 -7.28 5.56
CA HIS A 61 3.77 -8.68 5.39
C HIS A 61 2.81 -9.38 4.44
N THR A 62 1.53 -9.09 4.55
CA THR A 62 0.52 -9.67 3.67
C THR A 62 0.75 -9.24 2.22
N PHE A 63 1.08 -7.96 2.03
CA PHE A 63 1.34 -7.44 0.70
C PHE A 63 2.58 -8.11 0.10
N ILE A 64 3.64 -8.23 0.88
CA ILE A 64 4.87 -8.83 0.40
C ILE A 64 4.65 -10.30 0.04
N GLN A 65 3.89 -11.01 0.86
CA GLN A 65 3.59 -12.41 0.61
C GLN A 65 2.83 -12.57 -0.71
N LYS A 66 1.85 -11.73 -0.92
CA LYS A 66 1.10 -11.75 -2.17
C LYS A 66 1.99 -11.46 -3.37
N TYR A 67 2.85 -10.46 -3.22
CA TYR A 67 3.76 -10.10 -4.30
C TYR A 67 4.69 -11.25 -4.61
N ASN A 68 5.18 -11.94 -3.61
CA ASN A 68 6.08 -13.07 -3.82
C ASN A 68 5.37 -14.22 -4.52
N GLU A 69 4.12 -14.48 -4.17
CA GLU A 69 3.35 -15.52 -4.82
C GLU A 69 3.15 -15.22 -6.30
N GLU A 70 2.82 -13.97 -6.60
CA GLU A 70 2.61 -13.58 -7.99
C GLU A 70 3.94 -13.61 -8.75
N SER A 71 5.00 -13.21 -8.09
CA SER A 71 6.32 -13.22 -8.70
C SER A 71 6.75 -14.65 -9.04
N GLU A 72 6.42 -15.59 -8.18
CA GLU A 72 6.71 -16.99 -8.42
C GLU A 72 5.96 -17.51 -9.62
N LYS A 73 4.70 -17.14 -9.74
CA LYS A 73 3.89 -17.53 -10.88
C LYS A 73 4.47 -16.98 -12.17
N LEU A 74 4.90 -15.72 -12.13
CA LEU A 74 5.50 -15.10 -13.30
C LEU A 74 6.82 -15.75 -13.66
N LYS A 75 7.57 -16.15 -12.67
CA LYS A 75 8.82 -16.83 -12.92
C LYS A 75 8.61 -18.15 -13.62
N LYS A 76 7.61 -18.89 -13.19
CA LYS A 76 7.29 -20.14 -13.86
C LYS A 76 6.93 -19.91 -15.31
N HIS A 77 6.12 -18.91 -15.54
CA HIS A 77 5.73 -18.56 -16.91
C HIS A 77 6.96 -18.16 -17.71
N SER A 78 7.79 -17.34 -17.13
CA SER A 78 8.99 -16.87 -17.79
C SER A 78 9.92 -18.00 -18.11
N LYS A 79 9.99 -18.99 -17.26
CA LYS A 79 10.86 -20.13 -17.50
C LYS A 79 10.48 -20.87 -18.74
N GLU A 80 9.18 -21.06 -18.91
CA GLU A 80 8.72 -21.78 -20.11
C GLU A 80 9.05 -20.99 -21.35
N LYS A 81 8.91 -19.68 -21.27
CA LYS A 81 9.25 -18.84 -22.40
C LYS A 81 10.70 -18.44 -22.40
N GLY A 82 11.33 -18.61 -21.28
CA GLY A 82 12.68 -18.12 -21.09
C GLY A 82 13.68 -18.72 -21.98
N ARG A 83 13.41 -19.90 -22.46
CA ARG A 83 14.31 -20.51 -23.38
C ARG A 83 14.49 -19.68 -24.61
N ILE A 84 13.46 -18.94 -24.94
CA ILE A 84 13.50 -18.08 -26.10
C ILE A 84 14.42 -16.93 -25.89
N TRP A 85 14.52 -16.49 -24.67
CA TRP A 85 15.32 -15.34 -24.38
C TRP A 85 16.77 -15.57 -24.46
N ILE A 86 17.11 -16.74 -24.13
CA ILE A 86 18.46 -16.99 -24.04
C ILE A 86 19.12 -16.99 -25.30
N ARG A 87 18.92 -16.59 -25.92
CA ARG A 87 19.51 -16.54 -27.00
C ARG A 87 20.15 -15.75 -27.17
#